data_76e3035e39ad7b4806a44398f62440a7
#
_entry.id   76e3035e39ad7b4806a44398f62440a7
#
_cell.length_a   1.000
_cell.length_b   1.000
_cell.length_c   1.000
_cell.angle_alpha   90.00
_cell.angle_beta   90.00
_cell.angle_gamma   90.00
#
_symmetry.space_group_name_H-M   'P 1'
#
loop_
_entity.id
_entity.type
_entity.pdbx_description
1 polymer ?
#
loop_
_entity_poly.entity_id
_entity_poly.type
_entity_poly.pdbx_seq_one_letter_code
_entity_poly.pdbx_strand_id
1 'polypeptide(L)'
;MIVSYSNGTDFLQANQALLQENPYLSTFFTLDAPLLKQADTINYALRCEQGEKRLLALKVEPYNLLLLGDEACVPELLQFLFDGGCELKNYLCASELGHVMQRALEPYGRRYEEALAMDFMEARTVTEPSAPEVETAG
;
A
#
# COMPACT_ATOMS: atom_id res chain seq x y z
N MET A 1 7.38 -6.04 -13.62
CA MET A 1 7.13 -4.80 -14.37
C MET A 1 6.15 -3.92 -13.61
N ILE A 2 6.47 -2.65 -13.50
CA ILE A 2 5.60 -1.68 -12.82
C ILE A 2 4.96 -0.78 -13.88
N VAL A 3 3.61 -0.69 -13.82
CA VAL A 3 2.84 0.23 -14.66
C VAL A 3 2.35 1.35 -13.76
N SER A 4 2.66 2.59 -14.11
CA SER A 4 2.25 3.77 -13.35
C SER A 4 1.13 4.50 -14.11
N TYR A 5 0.11 4.91 -13.36
CA TYR A 5 -1.05 5.62 -13.93
C TYR A 5 -1.02 7.08 -13.51
N SER A 6 -1.35 7.97 -14.43
CA SER A 6 -1.31 9.41 -14.17
C SER A 6 -2.60 9.94 -13.53
N ASN A 7 -3.68 9.15 -13.56
CA ASN A 7 -4.93 9.56 -12.92
C ASN A 7 -5.69 8.34 -12.40
N GLY A 8 -6.59 8.60 -11.47
CA GLY A 8 -7.32 7.54 -10.79
C GLY A 8 -8.34 6.84 -11.67
N THR A 9 -8.94 7.55 -12.62
CA THR A 9 -9.94 6.94 -13.50
C THR A 9 -9.32 5.85 -14.36
N ASP A 10 -8.18 6.14 -14.98
CA ASP A 10 -7.48 5.14 -15.81
C ASP A 10 -7.03 3.96 -14.97
N PHE A 11 -6.55 4.22 -13.75
CA PHE A 11 -6.13 3.17 -12.83
C PHE A 11 -7.30 2.24 -12.51
N LEU A 12 -8.46 2.78 -12.16
CA LEU A 12 -9.63 1.98 -11.82
C LEU A 12 -10.14 1.18 -13.01
N GLN A 13 -10.20 1.79 -14.18
CA GLN A 13 -10.69 1.11 -15.37
C GLN A 13 -9.78 -0.03 -15.80
N ALA A 14 -8.48 0.22 -15.80
CA ALA A 14 -7.51 -0.78 -16.23
C ALA A 14 -7.47 -2.01 -15.30
N ASN A 15 -7.90 -1.85 -14.05
CA ASN A 15 -7.78 -2.90 -13.05
C ASN A 15 -9.13 -3.36 -12.51
N GLN A 16 -10.19 -3.09 -13.25
CA GLN A 16 -11.55 -3.35 -12.83
C GLN A 16 -11.80 -4.80 -12.46
N ALA A 17 -11.27 -5.74 -13.22
CA ALA A 17 -11.49 -7.16 -12.96
C ALA A 17 -10.95 -7.57 -11.59
N LEU A 18 -9.74 -7.16 -11.25
CA LEU A 18 -9.15 -7.49 -9.97
C LEU A 18 -9.89 -6.80 -8.83
N LEU A 19 -10.30 -5.55 -9.02
CA LEU A 19 -11.06 -4.82 -8.03
C LEU A 19 -12.41 -5.48 -7.75
N GLN A 20 -13.07 -5.99 -8.78
CA GLN A 20 -14.37 -6.65 -8.62
C GLN A 20 -14.27 -7.95 -7.83
N GLU A 21 -13.12 -8.62 -7.88
CA GLU A 21 -12.90 -9.84 -7.11
C GLU A 21 -12.77 -9.56 -5.61
N ASN A 22 -12.55 -8.30 -5.23
CA ASN A 22 -12.28 -7.93 -3.85
C ASN A 22 -13.13 -6.72 -3.46
N PRO A 23 -14.46 -6.88 -3.36
CA PRO A 23 -15.36 -5.73 -3.23
C PRO A 23 -15.13 -4.88 -1.98
N TYR A 24 -14.69 -5.50 -0.87
CA TYR A 24 -14.45 -4.73 0.35
C TYR A 24 -13.26 -3.76 0.17
N LEU A 25 -12.11 -4.30 -0.25
CA LEU A 25 -10.93 -3.47 -0.47
C LEU A 25 -11.11 -2.50 -1.62
N SER A 26 -11.84 -2.90 -2.67
CA SER A 26 -12.05 -2.02 -3.82
C SER A 26 -12.80 -0.75 -3.46
N THR A 27 -13.60 -0.78 -2.38
CA THR A 27 -14.27 0.41 -1.89
C THR A 27 -13.25 1.51 -1.55
N PHE A 28 -12.17 1.15 -0.87
CA PHE A 28 -11.12 2.11 -0.52
C PHE A 28 -10.42 2.64 -1.77
N PHE A 29 -10.15 1.77 -2.74
CA PHE A 29 -9.55 2.20 -4.00
C PHE A 29 -10.47 3.18 -4.74
N THR A 30 -11.76 2.88 -4.77
CA THR A 30 -12.74 3.73 -5.44
C THR A 30 -12.87 5.09 -4.78
N LEU A 31 -12.76 5.14 -3.45
CA LEU A 31 -12.84 6.40 -2.72
C LEU A 31 -11.57 7.25 -2.90
N ASP A 32 -10.41 6.61 -2.91
CA ASP A 32 -9.15 7.34 -2.92
C ASP A 32 -8.68 7.74 -4.32
N ALA A 33 -8.93 6.90 -5.33
CA ALA A 33 -8.41 7.13 -6.67
C ALA A 33 -8.78 8.49 -7.25
N PRO A 34 -10.03 8.98 -7.10
CA PRO A 34 -10.38 10.31 -7.62
C PRO A 34 -9.60 11.45 -6.98
N LEU A 35 -8.98 11.21 -5.83
CA LEU A 35 -8.20 12.23 -5.13
C LEU A 35 -6.76 12.31 -5.63
N LEU A 36 -6.36 11.39 -6.51
CA LEU A 36 -5.00 11.35 -7.05
C LEU A 36 -4.77 12.58 -7.92
N LYS A 37 -3.71 13.32 -7.60
CA LYS A 37 -3.33 14.50 -8.36
C LYS A 37 -2.09 14.19 -9.17
N GLN A 38 -2.18 14.43 -10.47
CA GLN A 38 -1.14 14.06 -11.41
C GLN A 38 0.22 14.72 -11.12
N ALA A 39 0.20 15.93 -10.62
CA ALA A 39 1.43 16.67 -10.36
C ALA A 39 2.08 16.32 -9.01
N ASP A 40 1.43 15.47 -8.23
CA ASP A 40 1.87 15.19 -6.87
C ASP A 40 2.81 13.98 -6.88
N THR A 41 4.07 14.23 -6.52
CA THR A 41 5.11 13.19 -6.59
C THR A 41 5.07 12.20 -5.42
N ILE A 42 4.28 12.48 -4.39
CA ILE A 42 4.16 11.58 -3.24
C ILE A 42 2.98 10.62 -3.37
N ASN A 43 2.20 10.76 -4.44
CA ASN A 43 1.07 9.89 -4.71
C ASN A 43 1.44 8.89 -5.79
N TYR A 44 0.88 7.68 -5.66
CA TYR A 44 1.19 6.58 -6.57
C TYR A 44 -0.07 5.82 -6.95
N ALA A 45 -0.22 5.51 -8.23
CA ALA A 45 -1.23 4.57 -8.71
C ALA A 45 -0.49 3.58 -9.59
N LEU A 46 -0.27 2.37 -9.08
CA LEU A 46 0.65 1.42 -9.68
C LEU A 46 0.02 0.05 -9.85
N ARG A 47 0.43 -0.65 -10.90
CA ARG A 47 0.18 -2.08 -11.05
C ARG A 47 1.52 -2.76 -11.27
N CYS A 48 1.85 -3.70 -10.39
CA CYS A 48 3.02 -4.54 -10.54
C CYS A 48 2.61 -5.85 -11.18
N GLU A 49 3.35 -6.30 -12.17
CA GLU A 49 3.05 -7.53 -12.90
C GLU A 49 4.24 -8.46 -12.93
N GLN A 50 4.01 -9.75 -12.67
CA GLN A 50 4.99 -10.80 -12.83
C GLN A 50 4.27 -12.00 -13.44
N GLY A 51 4.42 -12.19 -14.77
CA GLY A 51 3.65 -13.19 -15.48
C GLY A 51 2.16 -12.87 -15.42
N GLU A 52 1.37 -13.79 -14.86
CA GLU A 52 -0.06 -13.57 -14.68
C GLU A 52 -0.40 -12.96 -13.32
N LYS A 53 0.58 -12.79 -12.46
CA LYS A 53 0.37 -12.27 -11.13
C LYS A 53 0.40 -10.75 -11.13
N ARG A 54 -0.51 -10.14 -10.38
CA ARG A 54 -0.66 -8.68 -10.34
C ARG A 54 -0.87 -8.20 -8.92
N LEU A 55 -0.31 -7.03 -8.64
CA LEU A 55 -0.49 -6.37 -7.36
C LEU A 55 -0.75 -4.89 -7.61
N LEU A 56 -1.87 -4.40 -7.10
CA LEU A 56 -2.24 -2.99 -7.20
C LEU A 56 -1.76 -2.24 -5.96
N ALA A 57 -1.27 -1.02 -6.17
CA ALA A 57 -0.87 -0.14 -5.09
C ALA A 57 -1.38 1.26 -5.37
N LEU A 58 -2.13 1.82 -4.44
CA LEU A 58 -2.65 3.18 -4.56
C LEU A 58 -2.31 3.95 -3.30
N LYS A 59 -1.56 5.03 -3.46
CA LYS A 59 -1.17 5.91 -2.36
C LYS A 59 -1.60 7.32 -2.68
N VAL A 60 -2.53 7.85 -1.87
CA VAL A 60 -3.00 9.24 -1.98
C VAL A 60 -2.87 9.86 -0.59
N GLU A 61 -2.01 10.84 -0.44
CA GLU A 61 -1.85 11.53 0.85
C GLU A 61 -3.14 12.21 1.25
N PRO A 62 -3.53 12.15 2.52
CA PRO A 62 -2.81 11.57 3.68
C PRO A 62 -3.23 10.14 4.03
N TYR A 63 -3.82 9.44 3.11
CA TYR A 63 -4.42 8.13 3.37
C TYR A 63 -3.40 7.00 3.27
N ASN A 64 -3.81 5.81 3.73
CA ASN A 64 -2.97 4.62 3.70
C ASN A 64 -2.59 4.22 2.28
N LEU A 65 -1.43 3.60 2.12
CA LEU A 65 -1.12 2.88 0.90
C LEU A 65 -2.06 1.67 0.84
N LEU A 66 -2.85 1.59 -0.21
CA LEU A 66 -3.77 0.48 -0.42
C LEU A 66 -3.11 -0.57 -1.30
N LEU A 67 -3.21 -1.83 -0.90
CA LEU A 67 -2.61 -2.94 -1.63
C LEU A 67 -3.64 -4.00 -1.90
N LEU A 68 -3.63 -4.54 -3.13
CA LEU A 68 -4.56 -5.58 -3.52
C LEU A 68 -3.92 -6.45 -4.60
N GLY A 69 -3.77 -7.74 -4.32
CA GLY A 69 -3.28 -8.67 -5.33
C GLY A 69 -2.33 -9.73 -4.80
N ASP A 70 -1.39 -10.13 -5.65
CA ASP A 70 -0.53 -11.28 -5.41
C ASP A 70 0.75 -10.89 -4.68
N GLU A 71 1.10 -11.67 -3.68
CA GLU A 71 2.28 -11.45 -2.85
C GLU A 71 3.60 -11.55 -3.62
N ALA A 72 3.60 -12.27 -4.73
CA ALA A 72 4.83 -12.44 -5.51
C ALA A 72 5.38 -11.12 -6.03
N CYS A 73 4.53 -10.11 -6.15
CA CYS A 73 4.93 -8.80 -6.66
C CYS A 73 5.45 -7.86 -5.57
N VAL A 74 5.37 -8.25 -4.29
CA VAL A 74 5.75 -7.37 -3.19
C VAL A 74 7.20 -6.90 -3.25
N PRO A 75 8.18 -7.78 -3.48
CA PRO A 75 9.58 -7.31 -3.50
C PRO A 75 9.83 -6.25 -4.56
N GLU A 76 9.30 -6.44 -5.75
CA GLU A 76 9.48 -5.47 -6.84
C GLU A 76 8.79 -4.15 -6.52
N LEU A 77 7.58 -4.21 -5.94
CA LEU A 77 6.85 -3.01 -5.57
C LEU A 77 7.60 -2.21 -4.51
N LEU A 78 8.10 -2.86 -3.47
CA LEU A 78 8.84 -2.18 -2.41
C LEU A 78 10.10 -1.53 -2.94
N GLN A 79 10.83 -2.22 -3.82
CA GLN A 79 12.01 -1.66 -4.43
C GLN A 79 11.67 -0.39 -5.20
N PHE A 80 10.60 -0.43 -5.97
CA PHE A 80 10.15 0.74 -6.74
C PHE A 80 9.79 1.91 -5.82
N LEU A 81 9.02 1.64 -4.77
CA LEU A 81 8.57 2.69 -3.87
C LEU A 81 9.74 3.34 -3.14
N PHE A 82 10.65 2.54 -2.59
CA PHE A 82 11.76 3.09 -1.84
C PHE A 82 12.78 3.78 -2.74
N ASP A 83 13.00 3.27 -3.95
CA ASP A 83 13.86 3.95 -4.92
C ASP A 83 13.30 5.31 -5.29
N GLY A 84 11.97 5.45 -5.30
CA GLY A 84 11.30 6.71 -5.59
C GLY A 84 11.18 7.65 -4.40
N GLY A 85 11.70 7.25 -3.23
CA GLY A 85 11.67 8.09 -2.04
C GLY A 85 10.38 8.01 -1.24
N CYS A 86 9.56 7.00 -1.46
CA CYS A 86 8.32 6.82 -0.70
C CYS A 86 8.65 6.51 0.76
N GLU A 87 8.01 7.24 1.69
CA GLU A 87 8.23 7.01 3.12
C GLU A 87 7.52 5.77 3.64
N LEU A 88 6.43 5.38 2.99
CA LEU A 88 5.62 4.21 3.36
C LEU A 88 5.29 4.20 4.86
N LYS A 89 4.49 5.16 5.29
CA LYS A 89 4.14 5.32 6.71
C LYS A 89 3.13 4.29 7.18
N ASN A 90 2.21 3.89 6.31
CA ASN A 90 1.14 2.95 6.66
C ASN A 90 0.62 2.28 5.40
N TYR A 91 -0.02 1.13 5.58
CA TYR A 91 -0.66 0.42 4.46
C TYR A 91 -1.88 -0.35 4.95
N LEU A 92 -2.78 -0.66 4.02
CA LEU A 92 -4.00 -1.42 4.27
C LEU A 92 -4.12 -2.50 3.20
N CYS A 93 -4.32 -3.75 3.60
CA CYS A 93 -4.41 -4.87 2.68
C CYS A 93 -5.08 -6.06 3.35
N ALA A 94 -5.26 -7.15 2.60
CA ALA A 94 -5.68 -8.42 3.18
C ALA A 94 -4.63 -8.92 4.16
N SER A 95 -5.05 -9.65 5.19
CA SER A 95 -4.17 -10.12 6.26
C SER A 95 -3.00 -10.95 5.75
N GLU A 96 -3.27 -11.83 4.79
CA GLU A 96 -2.21 -12.68 4.24
C GLU A 96 -1.12 -11.85 3.57
N LEU A 97 -1.54 -10.87 2.77
CA LEU A 97 -0.60 -9.97 2.12
C LEU A 97 0.15 -9.12 3.16
N GLY A 98 -0.54 -8.73 4.22
CA GLY A 98 0.07 -7.97 5.31
C GLY A 98 1.23 -8.70 5.97
N HIS A 99 1.08 -10.01 6.18
CA HIS A 99 2.16 -10.81 6.76
C HIS A 99 3.37 -10.87 5.83
N VAL A 100 3.12 -10.98 4.52
CA VAL A 100 4.21 -10.95 3.53
C VAL A 100 4.90 -9.59 3.53
N MET A 101 4.11 -8.51 3.61
CA MET A 101 4.66 -7.15 3.67
C MET A 101 5.58 -6.98 4.87
N GLN A 102 5.18 -7.47 6.04
CA GLN A 102 6.00 -7.37 7.24
C GLN A 102 7.37 -8.03 7.06
N ARG A 103 7.37 -9.26 6.53
CA ARG A 103 8.62 -9.97 6.31
C ARG A 103 9.48 -9.26 5.26
N ALA A 104 8.84 -8.73 4.21
CA ALA A 104 9.56 -8.05 3.15
C ALA A 104 10.13 -6.70 3.60
N LEU A 105 9.53 -6.08 4.61
CA LEU A 105 9.96 -4.78 5.09
C LEU A 105 11.08 -4.88 6.13
N GLU A 106 11.31 -6.05 6.71
CA GLU A 106 12.38 -6.23 7.70
C GLU A 106 13.76 -5.81 7.19
N PRO A 107 14.17 -6.22 5.97
CA PRO A 107 15.48 -5.80 5.47
C PRO A 107 15.64 -4.28 5.30
N TYR A 108 14.53 -3.56 5.20
CA TYR A 108 14.54 -2.10 5.09
C TYR A 108 14.57 -1.41 6.45
N GLY A 109 14.58 -2.19 7.55
CA GLY A 109 14.58 -1.63 8.89
C GLY A 109 13.26 -1.04 9.32
N ARG A 110 12.16 -1.45 8.70
CA ARG A 110 10.83 -0.90 8.97
C ARG A 110 10.03 -1.79 9.91
N ARG A 111 9.35 -1.16 10.85
CA ARG A 111 8.50 -1.85 11.82
C ARG A 111 7.13 -1.20 11.83
N TYR A 112 6.10 -2.02 11.87
CA TYR A 112 4.72 -1.55 11.79
C TYR A 112 3.89 -2.18 12.89
N GLU A 113 3.01 -1.37 13.50
CA GLU A 113 1.95 -1.88 14.35
C GLU A 113 0.80 -2.31 13.46
N GLU A 114 0.21 -3.45 13.79
CA GLU A 114 -0.87 -4.01 13.00
C GLU A 114 -2.17 -3.98 13.77
N ALA A 115 -3.24 -3.65 13.08
CA ALA A 115 -4.59 -3.79 13.58
C ALA A 115 -5.34 -4.68 12.58
N LEU A 116 -5.79 -5.84 13.05
CA LEU A 116 -6.54 -6.77 12.22
C LEU A 116 -8.02 -6.54 12.43
N ALA A 117 -8.76 -6.50 11.35
CA ALA A 117 -10.21 -6.43 11.37
C ALA A 117 -10.72 -7.41 10.34
N MET A 118 -11.32 -8.52 10.79
CA MET A 118 -11.77 -9.60 9.92
C MET A 118 -10.55 -10.17 9.17
N ASP A 119 -10.56 -10.12 7.84
CA ASP A 119 -9.47 -10.66 7.03
C ASP A 119 -8.55 -9.58 6.47
N PHE A 120 -8.59 -8.38 7.06
CA PHE A 120 -7.82 -7.25 6.57
C PHE A 120 -6.86 -6.74 7.64
N MET A 121 -5.78 -6.15 7.18
CA MET A 121 -4.75 -5.62 8.07
C MET A 121 -4.46 -4.17 7.71
N GLU A 122 -4.52 -3.30 8.70
CA GLU A 122 -4.01 -1.94 8.61
C GLU A 122 -2.73 -1.88 9.42
N ALA A 123 -1.65 -1.42 8.81
CA ALA A 123 -0.35 -1.33 9.47
C ALA A 123 0.13 0.12 9.45
N ARG A 124 0.72 0.55 10.56
CA ARG A 124 1.28 1.89 10.70
C ARG A 124 2.71 1.78 11.20
N THR A 125 3.56 2.69 10.73
CA THR A 125 4.92 2.74 11.22
C THR A 125 4.95 2.96 12.73
N VAL A 126 5.85 2.26 13.40
CA VAL A 126 6.12 2.49 14.81
C VAL A 126 7.18 3.58 14.89
N THR A 127 6.80 4.74 15.48
CA THR A 127 7.76 5.82 15.69
C THR A 127 8.51 5.58 16.99
N GLU A 128 9.75 5.94 16.99
CA GLU A 128 10.57 5.85 18.18
C GLU A 128 10.05 6.77 19.24
N PRO A 129 10.12 6.48 20.52
CA PRO A 129 9.56 7.17 21.48
C PRO A 129 9.95 8.19 22.20
N SER A 130 10.02 7.84 21.43
CA SER A 130 9.68 8.24 21.74
C SER A 130 9.22 8.17 22.61
N ALA A 131 9.56 8.15 22.79
CA ALA A 131 9.13 8.14 23.17
C ALA A 131 8.79 8.30 24.16
N PRO A 132 8.93 8.36 24.16
CA PRO A 132 8.53 8.58 24.79
C PRO A 132 8.02 8.55 25.71
N GLU A 133 8.34 8.49 25.67
CA GLU A 133 7.83 8.32 25.97
C GLU A 133 7.23 8.45 26.67
N VAL A 134 7.66 8.73 26.90
CA VAL A 134 7.00 8.65 27.15
C VAL A 134 6.28 8.81 27.91
N GLU A 135 6.55 8.94 27.85
CA GLU A 135 5.87 8.90 28.08
C GLU A 135 5.15 8.81 28.74
N THR A 136 5.55 8.97 28.90
CA THR A 136 4.92 8.75 29.13
C THR A 136 4.44 8.67 29.69
N ALA A 137 4.75 8.71 29.97
CA ALA A 137 4.39 8.59 30.03
C ALA A 137 4.14 8.57 30.34
N GLY A 138 4.45 8.58 30.63
CA GLY A 138 4.30 8.55 30.42
C GLY A 138 4.19 8.59 30.76
#